data_62e91d6cb2e1189590f78bbe5a030214
#
_entry.id   62e91d6cb2e1189590f78bbe5a030214
#
_cell.length_a   1.000
_cell.length_b   1.000
_cell.length_c   1.000
_cell.angle_alpha   90.00
_cell.angle_beta   90.00
_cell.angle_gamma   90.00
#
_symmetry.space_group_name_H-M   'P 1'
#
loop_
_entity.id
_entity.type
_entity.pdbx_description
1 polymer ?
#
loop_
_entity_poly.entity_id
_entity_poly.type
_entity_poly.pdbx_seq_one_letter_code
_entity_poly.pdbx_strand_id
1 'polypeptide(L)'
;MVTAVIAVVFLFGNAVQAQAKAKPWPVPDKDKSVKAPAKADAAAGKELWAKHCKSCHGSKGLGDGPKAASLKTNPGDFSSAAFQASTDGELFFRTNVGRDEMPAYEKKIPEANDRWALVAFMRTLKK
;
A
#
# COMPACT_ATOMS: atom_id res chain seq x y z
N MET A 1 28.34 28.85 49.07
CA MET A 1 28.19 27.58 48.37
C MET A 1 27.16 27.77 47.26
N VAL A 2 27.61 27.87 46.01
CA VAL A 2 26.73 28.06 44.87
C VAL A 2 26.62 26.73 44.14
N THR A 3 25.46 26.12 44.23
CA THR A 3 25.15 24.85 43.56
C THR A 3 24.77 25.14 42.11
N ALA A 4 25.65 24.81 41.18
CA ALA A 4 25.36 24.90 39.74
C ALA A 4 24.46 23.75 39.30
N VAL A 5 23.24 24.05 38.90
CA VAL A 5 22.33 23.09 38.29
C VAL A 5 22.68 22.98 36.79
N ILE A 6 23.25 21.87 36.38
CA ILE A 6 23.53 21.56 34.98
C ILE A 6 22.23 21.06 34.35
N ALA A 7 21.58 21.88 33.54
CA ALA A 7 20.45 21.48 32.73
C ALA A 7 20.94 20.64 31.53
N VAL A 8 20.68 19.33 31.55
CA VAL A 8 20.94 18.45 30.41
C VAL A 8 19.79 18.60 29.41
N VAL A 9 20.05 19.32 28.33
CA VAL A 9 19.12 19.43 27.21
C VAL A 9 19.22 18.17 26.35
N PHE A 10 18.22 17.30 26.48
CA PHE A 10 18.06 16.17 25.53
C PHE A 10 17.55 16.71 24.18
N LEU A 11 18.44 16.85 23.23
CA LEU A 11 18.08 17.08 21.84
C LEU A 11 17.51 15.76 21.29
N PHE A 12 16.19 15.64 21.29
CA PHE A 12 15.53 14.60 20.53
C PHE A 12 15.71 14.91 19.03
N GLY A 13 16.75 14.36 18.45
CA GLY A 13 16.93 14.36 17.01
C GLY A 13 15.75 13.62 16.36
N ASN A 14 14.84 14.35 15.72
CA ASN A 14 13.87 13.76 14.81
C ASN A 14 14.66 13.17 13.64
N ALA A 15 14.94 11.87 13.70
CA ALA A 15 15.38 11.12 12.56
C ALA A 15 14.21 11.07 11.56
N VAL A 16 14.19 12.04 10.64
CA VAL A 16 13.38 11.94 9.44
C VAL A 16 13.94 10.75 8.67
N GLN A 17 13.33 9.59 8.86
CA GLN A 17 13.60 8.43 8.02
C GLN A 17 13.20 8.84 6.60
N ALA A 18 14.19 9.12 5.77
CA ALA A 18 14.00 9.29 4.34
C ALA A 18 13.40 7.97 3.82
N GLN A 19 12.10 7.99 3.57
CA GLN A 19 11.42 6.85 2.95
C GLN A 19 12.09 6.66 1.59
N ALA A 20 12.77 5.53 1.42
CA ALA A 20 13.37 5.17 0.16
C ALA A 20 12.29 5.29 -0.93
N LYS A 21 12.59 6.06 -1.99
CA LYS A 21 11.67 6.21 -3.12
C LYS A 21 11.26 4.83 -3.60
N ALA A 22 9.95 4.59 -3.66
CA ALA A 22 9.44 3.32 -4.15
C ALA A 22 10.03 3.02 -5.54
N LYS A 23 10.60 1.81 -5.70
CA LYS A 23 11.14 1.35 -6.97
C LYS A 23 10.06 1.46 -8.06
N PRO A 24 10.36 2.05 -9.23
CA PRO A 24 9.40 2.12 -10.32
C PRO A 24 8.81 0.74 -10.64
N TRP A 25 7.50 0.70 -10.86
CA TRP A 25 6.78 -0.51 -11.26
C TRP A 25 6.09 -0.27 -12.60
N PRO A 26 6.82 -0.46 -13.69
CA PRO A 26 6.25 -0.24 -15.02
C PRO A 26 5.10 -1.20 -15.28
N VAL A 27 4.03 -0.67 -15.86
CA VAL A 27 2.85 -1.41 -16.29
C VAL A 27 2.71 -1.24 -17.79
N PRO A 28 2.46 -2.31 -18.57
CA PRO A 28 2.22 -2.19 -20.01
C PRO A 28 1.05 -1.25 -20.31
N ASP A 29 1.14 -0.47 -21.39
CA ASP A 29 0.11 0.54 -21.72
C ASP A 29 -1.27 -0.08 -21.96
N LYS A 30 -1.32 -1.29 -22.52
CA LYS A 30 -2.56 -2.06 -22.69
C LYS A 30 -3.26 -2.32 -21.33
N ASP A 31 -2.49 -2.55 -20.28
CA ASP A 31 -3.03 -2.85 -18.96
C ASP A 31 -3.42 -1.57 -18.21
N LYS A 32 -2.70 -0.46 -18.41
CA LYS A 32 -3.06 0.86 -17.86
C LYS A 32 -4.43 1.34 -18.32
N SER A 33 -4.80 1.02 -19.56
CA SER A 33 -6.06 1.45 -20.16
C SER A 33 -7.27 0.63 -19.74
N VAL A 34 -7.07 -0.52 -19.06
CA VAL A 34 -8.17 -1.37 -18.60
C VAL A 34 -8.99 -0.63 -17.55
N LYS A 35 -10.31 -0.68 -17.69
CA LYS A 35 -11.25 -0.01 -16.80
C LYS A 35 -11.88 -1.00 -15.84
N ALA A 36 -12.06 -0.54 -14.59
CA ALA A 36 -12.81 -1.31 -13.62
C ALA A 36 -14.27 -1.49 -14.07
N PRO A 37 -14.89 -2.66 -13.78
CA PRO A 37 -16.32 -2.83 -13.96
C PRO A 37 -17.11 -1.80 -13.16
N ALA A 38 -18.23 -1.29 -13.74
CA ALA A 38 -19.06 -0.25 -13.13
C ALA A 38 -19.62 -0.64 -11.73
N LYS A 39 -19.68 -1.93 -11.43
CA LYS A 39 -20.25 -2.48 -10.19
C LYS A 39 -19.19 -3.23 -9.34
N ALA A 40 -17.93 -2.80 -9.37
CA ALA A 40 -16.93 -3.38 -8.47
C ALA A 40 -17.31 -3.10 -7.00
N ASP A 41 -17.39 -4.17 -6.18
CA ASP A 41 -17.89 -4.10 -4.80
C ASP A 41 -16.76 -3.81 -3.81
N ALA A 42 -16.66 -2.57 -3.35
CA ALA A 42 -15.66 -2.17 -2.37
C ALA A 42 -15.85 -2.85 -0.99
N ALA A 43 -17.06 -3.27 -0.61
CA ALA A 43 -17.28 -3.98 0.64
C ALA A 43 -16.71 -5.39 0.59
N ALA A 44 -16.95 -6.13 -0.48
CA ALA A 44 -16.29 -7.41 -0.74
C ALA A 44 -14.76 -7.23 -0.82
N GLY A 45 -14.29 -6.16 -1.46
CA GLY A 45 -12.88 -5.80 -1.52
C GLY A 45 -12.26 -5.58 -0.15
N LYS A 46 -12.98 -4.99 0.80
CA LYS A 46 -12.51 -4.80 2.19
C LYS A 46 -12.29 -6.13 2.92
N GLU A 47 -13.16 -7.10 2.71
CA GLU A 47 -13.01 -8.43 3.31
C GLU A 47 -11.80 -9.18 2.71
N LEU A 48 -11.64 -9.13 1.39
CA LEU A 48 -10.48 -9.68 0.71
C LEU A 48 -9.18 -9.00 1.13
N TRP A 49 -9.20 -7.67 1.31
CA TRP A 49 -8.08 -6.92 1.84
C TRP A 49 -7.66 -7.39 3.23
N ALA A 50 -8.62 -7.55 4.14
CA ALA A 50 -8.36 -8.03 5.49
C ALA A 50 -7.71 -9.42 5.50
N LYS A 51 -8.12 -10.28 4.57
CA LYS A 51 -7.62 -11.65 4.44
C LYS A 51 -6.24 -11.73 3.79
N HIS A 52 -5.97 -10.95 2.75
CA HIS A 52 -4.83 -11.15 1.86
C HIS A 52 -3.79 -10.02 1.87
N CYS A 53 -4.15 -8.79 2.22
CA CYS A 53 -3.32 -7.60 2.00
C CYS A 53 -2.89 -6.91 3.29
N LYS A 54 -3.77 -6.89 4.30
CA LYS A 54 -3.63 -6.14 5.55
C LYS A 54 -2.33 -6.46 6.31
N SER A 55 -1.83 -7.70 6.25
CA SER A 55 -0.65 -8.10 7.01
C SER A 55 0.61 -7.31 6.64
N CYS A 56 0.71 -6.86 5.39
CA CYS A 56 1.81 -6.03 4.90
C CYS A 56 1.39 -4.56 4.74
N HIS A 57 0.25 -4.33 4.09
CA HIS A 57 -0.20 -2.97 3.74
C HIS A 57 -0.90 -2.22 4.87
N GLY A 58 -1.30 -2.89 5.96
CA GLY A 58 -2.08 -2.29 7.04
C GLY A 58 -3.58 -2.21 6.74
N SER A 59 -4.39 -1.99 7.77
CA SER A 59 -5.86 -1.93 7.63
C SER A 59 -6.32 -0.71 6.84
N LYS A 60 -5.54 0.37 6.87
CA LYS A 60 -5.79 1.64 6.17
C LYS A 60 -4.88 1.83 4.95
N GLY A 61 -4.11 0.80 4.57
CA GLY A 61 -3.20 0.87 3.43
C GLY A 61 -2.01 1.81 3.60
N LEU A 62 -1.59 2.08 4.84
CA LEU A 62 -0.48 3.00 5.14
C LEU A 62 0.90 2.34 5.04
N GLY A 63 0.97 1.06 4.68
CA GLY A 63 2.23 0.31 4.66
C GLY A 63 2.73 -0.06 6.06
N ASP A 64 1.85 -0.08 7.05
CA ASP A 64 2.12 -0.26 8.48
C ASP A 64 1.58 -1.59 9.02
N GLY A 65 1.38 -2.57 8.16
CA GLY A 65 0.97 -3.91 8.57
C GLY A 65 2.03 -4.59 9.46
N PRO A 66 1.64 -5.58 10.28
CA PRO A 66 2.56 -6.26 11.21
C PRO A 66 3.77 -6.92 10.52
N LYS A 67 3.67 -7.25 9.24
CA LYS A 67 4.78 -7.79 8.46
C LYS A 67 5.62 -6.72 7.75
N ALA A 68 5.19 -5.46 7.72
CA ALA A 68 5.85 -4.41 6.96
C ALA A 68 7.32 -4.20 7.37
N ALA A 69 7.61 -4.26 8.67
CA ALA A 69 8.97 -4.07 9.20
C ALA A 69 9.98 -5.16 8.76
N SER A 70 9.50 -6.35 8.38
CA SER A 70 10.35 -7.45 7.92
C SER A 70 10.56 -7.47 6.39
N LEU A 71 9.87 -6.61 5.66
CA LEU A 71 9.99 -6.52 4.21
C LEU A 71 11.21 -5.71 3.81
N LYS A 72 11.86 -6.10 2.71
CA LYS A 72 12.96 -5.35 2.10
C LYS A 72 12.49 -4.10 1.38
N THR A 73 11.23 -4.09 0.95
CA THR A 73 10.60 -2.98 0.25
C THR A 73 9.42 -2.43 1.06
N ASN A 74 9.28 -1.11 1.08
CA ASN A 74 8.12 -0.47 1.72
C ASN A 74 6.84 -0.82 0.95
N PRO A 75 5.78 -1.33 1.62
CA PRO A 75 4.50 -1.63 0.96
C PRO A 75 3.77 -0.40 0.38
N GLY A 76 4.21 0.80 0.72
CA GLY A 76 3.65 2.05 0.23
C GLY A 76 2.43 2.55 1.00
N ASP A 77 2.10 3.84 0.81
CA ASP A 77 0.92 4.50 1.37
C ASP A 77 -0.16 4.64 0.29
N PHE A 78 -1.19 3.81 0.38
CA PHE A 78 -2.31 3.77 -0.57
C PHE A 78 -3.25 4.98 -0.41
N SER A 79 -3.18 5.69 0.70
CA SER A 79 -3.96 6.92 0.91
C SER A 79 -3.36 8.14 0.20
N SER A 80 -2.11 8.03 -0.26
CA SER A 80 -1.37 9.14 -0.86
C SER A 80 -1.91 9.54 -2.23
N ALA A 81 -1.79 10.84 -2.56
CA ALA A 81 -2.15 11.34 -3.88
C ALA A 81 -1.37 10.63 -5.01
N ALA A 82 -0.10 10.30 -4.77
CA ALA A 82 0.74 9.59 -5.74
C ALA A 82 0.20 8.20 -6.06
N PHE A 83 -0.22 7.44 -5.05
CA PHE A 83 -0.86 6.13 -5.26
C PHE A 83 -2.20 6.28 -5.99
N GLN A 84 -3.03 7.22 -5.56
CA GLN A 84 -4.37 7.43 -6.10
C GLN A 84 -4.37 7.99 -7.53
N ALA A 85 -3.24 8.51 -8.00
CA ALA A 85 -3.05 8.92 -9.40
C ALA A 85 -2.84 7.73 -10.36
N SER A 86 -2.53 6.54 -9.86
CA SER A 86 -2.47 5.32 -10.69
C SER A 86 -3.83 5.02 -11.29
N THR A 87 -3.87 4.49 -12.51
CA THR A 87 -5.13 4.04 -13.11
C THR A 87 -5.65 2.76 -12.44
N ASP A 88 -6.94 2.45 -12.58
CA ASP A 88 -7.50 1.20 -12.07
C ASP A 88 -6.83 -0.02 -12.71
N GLY A 89 -6.53 0.07 -14.00
CA GLY A 89 -5.80 -0.97 -14.72
C GLY A 89 -4.39 -1.21 -14.15
N GLU A 90 -3.67 -0.15 -13.77
CA GLU A 90 -2.36 -0.29 -13.11
C GLU A 90 -2.47 -0.99 -11.76
N LEU A 91 -3.47 -0.64 -10.95
CA LEU A 91 -3.68 -1.27 -9.65
C LEU A 91 -4.07 -2.75 -9.82
N PHE A 92 -4.95 -3.04 -10.77
CA PHE A 92 -5.36 -4.41 -11.11
C PHE A 92 -4.18 -5.25 -11.60
N PHE A 93 -3.38 -4.72 -12.54
CA PHE A 93 -2.19 -5.40 -13.05
C PHE A 93 -1.21 -5.74 -11.92
N ARG A 94 -0.86 -4.76 -11.09
CA ARG A 94 0.08 -4.96 -9.96
C ARG A 94 -0.43 -5.99 -8.96
N THR A 95 -1.73 -6.02 -8.70
CA THR A 95 -2.36 -7.04 -7.86
C THR A 95 -2.26 -8.43 -8.48
N ASN A 96 -2.50 -8.53 -9.79
CA ASN A 96 -2.46 -9.82 -10.49
C ASN A 96 -1.08 -10.43 -10.52
N VAL A 97 -0.07 -9.65 -10.92
CA VAL A 97 1.27 -10.19 -11.22
C VAL A 97 2.20 -10.21 -10.01
N GLY A 98 1.96 -9.36 -9.01
CA GLY A 98 2.86 -9.20 -7.87
C GLY A 98 4.24 -8.69 -8.26
N ARG A 99 5.12 -8.53 -7.29
CA ARG A 99 6.52 -8.17 -7.48
C ARG A 99 7.32 -8.37 -6.21
N ASP A 100 8.53 -8.89 -6.32
CA ASP A 100 9.44 -9.09 -5.19
C ASP A 100 8.72 -9.87 -4.04
N GLU A 101 8.52 -9.25 -2.90
CA GLU A 101 7.84 -9.85 -1.74
C GLU A 101 6.30 -9.80 -1.83
N MET A 102 5.75 -9.02 -2.76
CA MET A 102 4.31 -8.97 -3.00
C MET A 102 3.87 -10.14 -3.89
N PRO A 103 3.02 -11.06 -3.39
CA PRO A 103 2.59 -12.21 -4.16
C PRO A 103 1.75 -11.82 -5.39
N ALA A 104 1.78 -12.66 -6.41
CA ALA A 104 0.80 -12.61 -7.50
C ALA A 104 -0.55 -13.16 -7.03
N TYR A 105 -1.60 -12.37 -7.19
CA TYR A 105 -2.93 -12.76 -6.72
C TYR A 105 -3.84 -13.36 -7.78
N GLU A 106 -3.46 -13.37 -9.05
CA GLU A 106 -4.27 -13.95 -10.12
C GLU A 106 -4.67 -15.40 -9.85
N LYS A 107 -3.75 -16.21 -9.32
CA LYS A 107 -4.03 -17.60 -8.95
C LYS A 107 -4.64 -17.76 -7.55
N LYS A 108 -4.34 -16.84 -6.62
CA LYS A 108 -4.83 -16.93 -5.23
C LYS A 108 -6.26 -16.42 -5.09
N ILE A 109 -6.66 -15.52 -5.94
CA ILE A 109 -8.01 -14.97 -6.05
C ILE A 109 -8.40 -15.11 -7.53
N PRO A 110 -8.86 -16.30 -7.96
CA PRO A 110 -9.04 -16.60 -9.39
C PRO A 110 -10.11 -15.75 -10.05
N GLU A 111 -11.15 -15.34 -9.30
CA GLU A 111 -12.23 -14.52 -9.83
C GLU A 111 -11.77 -13.08 -10.09
N ALA A 112 -11.83 -12.64 -11.35
CA ALA A 112 -11.43 -11.29 -11.74
C ALA A 112 -12.26 -10.20 -11.02
N ASN A 113 -13.55 -10.45 -10.79
CA ASN A 113 -14.43 -9.52 -10.09
C ASN A 113 -13.97 -9.30 -8.64
N ASP A 114 -13.45 -10.32 -7.96
CA ASP A 114 -12.91 -10.20 -6.60
C ASP A 114 -11.63 -9.34 -6.59
N ARG A 115 -10.78 -9.49 -7.58
CA ARG A 115 -9.59 -8.63 -7.72
C ARG A 115 -9.97 -7.18 -8.07
N TRP A 116 -11.02 -6.97 -8.85
CA TRP A 116 -11.59 -5.64 -9.07
C TRP A 116 -12.24 -5.05 -7.83
N ALA A 117 -12.85 -5.88 -6.99
CA ALA A 117 -13.37 -5.46 -5.68
C ALA A 117 -12.23 -4.94 -4.79
N LEU A 118 -11.04 -5.57 -4.80
CA LEU A 118 -9.86 -5.05 -4.12
C LEU A 118 -9.46 -3.66 -4.63
N VAL A 119 -9.44 -3.44 -5.95
CA VAL A 119 -9.14 -2.12 -6.53
C VAL A 119 -10.17 -1.08 -6.08
N ALA A 120 -11.46 -1.43 -6.09
CA ALA A 120 -12.52 -0.55 -5.59
C ALA A 120 -12.31 -0.19 -4.11
N PHE A 121 -11.92 -1.15 -3.27
CA PHE A 121 -11.58 -0.87 -1.88
C PHE A 121 -10.35 0.04 -1.76
N MET A 122 -9.27 -0.19 -2.53
CA MET A 122 -8.09 0.68 -2.53
C MET A 122 -8.45 2.14 -2.81
N ARG A 123 -9.45 2.42 -3.64
CA ARG A 123 -9.94 3.78 -3.90
C ARG A 123 -10.60 4.42 -2.69
N THR A 124 -11.19 3.65 -1.81
CA THR A 124 -11.79 4.16 -0.56
C THR A 124 -10.73 4.58 0.48
N LEU A 125 -9.47 4.20 0.30
CA LEU A 125 -8.37 4.53 1.21
C LEU A 125 -7.82 5.95 1.01
N LYS A 126 -8.26 6.65 -0.02
CA LYS A 126 -7.86 8.05 -0.29
C LYS A 126 -8.17 8.95 0.91
N LYS A 127 -7.18 9.79 1.28
CA LYS A 127 -7.35 10.89 2.24
C LYS A 127 -7.92 12.12 1.57
#